data_cbb101206c636763ce1f0683ee4cf3be
#
_entry.id   cbb101206c636763ce1f0683ee4cf3be
#
_cell.length_a   1.000
_cell.length_b   1.000
_cell.length_c   1.000
_cell.angle_alpha   90.00
_cell.angle_beta   90.00
_cell.angle_gamma   90.00
#
_symmetry.space_group_name_H-M   'P 1'
#
loop_
_entity.id
_entity.type
_entity.pdbx_description
1 polymer ?
#
loop_
_entity_poly.entity_id
_entity_poly.type
_entity_poly.pdbx_seq_one_letter_code
_entity_poly.pdbx_strand_id
1 'polypeptide(L)'
;MGFISRLTTAGLLALAAGDGYRLLNNRNPEKLTALSNASRQPASIEYEYFSPGDDLERIDISELRAAAQRLRGLRVPLNIAMYAFTDRAIAQVLVEDADAGAAIRVYRDGEQYEGEERDAERYGKASVTSMFRGHNNIHVRVKPASRVDLMHLKCWSDGKVLRDGSANWSPAGLKRQDNDVHFTTDPQEVQEFNRNFEQMWNRSTNVRVQ
;
A
#
# COMPACT_ATOMS: atom_id res chain seq x y z
N MET A 1 -16.73 36.11 47.23
CA MET A 1 -15.77 35.01 47.26
C MET A 1 -16.29 33.92 46.30
N GLY A 2 -15.82 33.93 45.07
CA GLY A 2 -16.28 33.01 44.04
C GLY A 2 -15.20 31.93 43.78
N PHE A 3 -15.59 30.70 43.90
CA PHE A 3 -14.77 29.54 43.45
C PHE A 3 -15.03 29.31 41.97
N ILE A 4 -14.07 29.62 41.12
CA ILE A 4 -14.07 29.23 39.73
C ILE A 4 -13.47 27.81 39.65
N SER A 5 -14.32 26.84 39.35
CA SER A 5 -13.93 25.44 39.06
C SER A 5 -13.18 25.42 37.73
N ARG A 6 -11.90 25.04 37.78
CA ARG A 6 -11.13 24.65 36.59
C ARG A 6 -11.61 23.26 36.14
N LEU A 7 -12.43 23.18 35.12
CA LEU A 7 -12.64 21.94 34.37
C LEU A 7 -11.37 21.69 33.54
N THR A 8 -10.67 20.63 33.89
CA THR A 8 -9.43 20.23 33.23
C THR A 8 -9.73 19.60 31.88
N THR A 9 -9.01 20.05 30.88
CA THR A 9 -9.00 19.57 29.49
C THR A 9 -8.69 18.07 29.31
N ALA A 10 -8.39 17.36 30.39
CA ALA A 10 -8.09 15.93 30.39
C ALA A 10 -9.30 15.00 30.17
N GLY A 11 -10.52 15.49 30.47
CA GLY A 11 -11.74 14.68 30.31
C GLY A 11 -12.22 14.53 28.85
N LEU A 12 -11.94 15.50 27.99
CA LEU A 12 -12.34 15.42 26.58
C LEU A 12 -11.43 14.52 25.73
N LEU A 13 -10.14 14.45 26.06
CA LEU A 13 -9.19 13.55 25.38
C LEU A 13 -9.46 12.06 25.69
N ALA A 14 -9.94 11.74 26.89
CA ALA A 14 -10.28 10.37 27.27
C ALA A 14 -11.54 9.83 26.57
N LEU A 15 -12.50 10.69 26.25
CA LEU A 15 -13.70 10.31 25.50
C LEU A 15 -13.42 10.06 24.02
N ALA A 16 -12.58 10.87 23.40
CA ALA A 16 -12.17 10.67 22.00
C ALA A 16 -11.32 9.40 21.81
N ALA A 17 -10.45 9.08 22.78
CA ALA A 17 -9.68 7.84 22.75
C ALA A 17 -10.55 6.59 23.00
N GLY A 18 -11.60 6.69 23.83
CA GLY A 18 -12.52 5.59 24.12
C GLY A 18 -13.39 5.20 22.93
N ASP A 19 -13.85 6.16 22.17
CA ASP A 19 -14.69 5.91 20.99
C ASP A 19 -13.87 5.41 19.80
N GLY A 20 -12.64 5.86 19.63
CA GLY A 20 -11.71 5.32 18.64
C GLY A 20 -11.37 3.83 18.91
N TYR A 21 -11.08 3.49 20.17
CA TYR A 21 -10.76 2.11 20.55
C TYR A 21 -11.96 1.14 20.40
N ARG A 22 -13.18 1.61 20.61
CA ARG A 22 -14.40 0.82 20.38
C ARG A 22 -14.70 0.57 18.90
N LEU A 23 -14.31 1.47 18.02
CA LEU A 23 -14.49 1.32 16.58
C LEU A 23 -13.52 0.28 16.01
N LEU A 24 -12.29 0.20 16.53
CA LEU A 24 -11.24 -0.72 16.07
C LEU A 24 -11.50 -2.18 16.47
N ASN A 25 -12.17 -2.43 17.61
CA ASN A 25 -12.45 -3.78 18.07
C ASN A 25 -13.76 -4.40 17.52
N ASN A 26 -14.51 -3.68 16.70
CA ASN A 26 -15.75 -4.19 16.15
C ASN A 26 -15.47 -4.81 14.77
N ARG A 27 -15.22 -6.12 14.72
CA ARG A 27 -14.98 -6.96 13.55
C ARG A 27 -16.21 -7.04 12.61
N ASN A 28 -16.88 -5.92 12.34
CA ASN A 28 -18.01 -5.88 11.44
C ASN A 28 -17.53 -5.61 10.01
N PRO A 29 -17.60 -6.61 9.09
CA PRO A 29 -17.20 -6.46 7.70
C PRO A 29 -17.95 -5.34 6.96
N GLU A 30 -19.16 -4.98 7.40
CA GLU A 30 -19.91 -3.87 6.81
C GLU A 30 -19.28 -2.50 7.08
N LYS A 31 -18.58 -2.33 8.23
CA LYS A 31 -17.86 -1.09 8.52
C LYS A 31 -16.61 -0.90 7.67
N LEU A 32 -15.87 -1.98 7.41
CA LEU A 32 -14.72 -1.95 6.50
C LEU A 32 -15.16 -1.61 5.07
N THR A 33 -16.31 -2.12 4.65
CA THR A 33 -16.89 -1.79 3.34
C THR A 33 -17.38 -0.33 3.28
N ALA A 34 -17.89 0.23 4.39
CA ALA A 34 -18.31 1.63 4.46
C ALA A 34 -17.11 2.59 4.37
N LEU A 35 -15.95 2.24 4.96
CA LEU A 35 -14.72 3.02 4.83
C LEU A 35 -14.19 3.02 3.40
N SER A 36 -14.28 1.88 2.69
CA SER A 36 -13.82 1.77 1.29
C SER A 36 -14.75 2.46 0.28
N ASN A 37 -16.03 2.63 0.61
CA ASN A 37 -17.05 3.20 -0.28
C ASN A 37 -17.43 4.65 0.02
N ALA A 38 -16.95 5.22 1.13
CA ALA A 38 -17.16 6.65 1.42
C ALA A 38 -16.50 7.47 0.31
N SER A 39 -17.27 8.35 -0.32
CA SER A 39 -16.73 9.36 -1.24
C SER A 39 -15.72 10.21 -0.46
N ARG A 40 -14.42 9.91 -0.64
CA ARG A 40 -13.35 10.55 0.12
C ARG A 40 -13.35 12.04 -0.17
N GLN A 41 -13.63 12.83 0.84
CA GLN A 41 -13.39 14.27 0.83
C GLN A 41 -11.88 14.52 0.67
N PRO A 42 -11.45 15.55 -0.07
CA PRO A 42 -10.03 15.89 -0.14
C PRO A 42 -9.50 16.16 1.27
N ALA A 43 -8.32 15.59 1.58
CA ALA A 43 -7.62 15.67 2.86
C ALA A 43 -8.19 14.82 4.03
N SER A 44 -8.89 13.72 3.77
CA SER A 44 -9.12 12.72 4.82
C SER A 44 -7.90 11.82 4.97
N ILE A 45 -7.41 11.67 6.19
CA ILE A 45 -6.39 10.69 6.58
C ILE A 45 -7.15 9.53 7.22
N GLU A 46 -7.00 8.34 6.65
CA GLU A 46 -7.50 7.10 7.26
C GLU A 46 -6.29 6.30 7.74
N TYR A 47 -6.25 6.02 9.02
CA TYR A 47 -5.18 5.29 9.68
C TYR A 47 -5.76 4.09 10.42
N GLU A 48 -5.29 2.89 10.09
CA GLU A 48 -5.79 1.66 10.65
C GLU A 48 -4.66 0.75 11.12
N TYR A 49 -4.89 0.08 12.24
CA TYR A 49 -4.04 -1.00 12.75
C TYR A 49 -4.69 -2.34 12.43
N PHE A 50 -3.90 -3.26 11.95
CA PHE A 50 -4.31 -4.61 11.57
C PHE A 50 -3.61 -5.63 12.45
N SER A 51 -4.35 -6.65 12.85
CA SER A 51 -3.87 -7.80 13.63
C SER A 51 -4.14 -9.10 12.87
N PRO A 52 -3.51 -10.21 13.27
CA PRO A 52 -3.78 -11.50 12.67
C PRO A 52 -5.28 -11.83 12.62
N GLY A 53 -5.76 -12.11 11.41
CA GLY A 53 -7.17 -12.39 11.11
C GLY A 53 -7.97 -11.21 10.56
N ASP A 54 -7.39 -10.01 10.50
CA ASP A 54 -7.96 -8.90 9.74
C ASP A 54 -7.68 -9.08 8.23
N ASP A 55 -8.54 -8.52 7.38
CA ASP A 55 -8.46 -8.74 5.94
C ASP A 55 -7.86 -7.52 5.21
N LEU A 56 -6.59 -7.24 5.50
CA LEU A 56 -5.85 -6.14 4.85
C LEU A 56 -5.69 -6.37 3.33
N GLU A 57 -5.54 -7.63 2.90
CA GLU A 57 -5.44 -7.97 1.47
C GLU A 57 -6.67 -7.46 0.70
N ARG A 58 -7.87 -7.66 1.23
CA ARG A 58 -9.10 -7.20 0.60
C ARG A 58 -9.19 -5.68 0.51
N ILE A 59 -8.69 -4.97 1.54
CA ILE A 59 -8.65 -3.52 1.54
C ILE A 59 -7.66 -3.02 0.48
N ASP A 60 -6.43 -3.52 0.46
CA ASP A 60 -5.44 -3.16 -0.56
C ASP A 60 -5.97 -3.44 -1.99
N ILE A 61 -6.59 -4.59 -2.23
CA ILE A 61 -7.19 -4.92 -3.53
C ILE A 61 -8.29 -3.93 -3.91
N SER A 62 -9.18 -3.58 -2.98
CA SER A 62 -10.26 -2.63 -3.24
C SER A 62 -9.72 -1.25 -3.63
N GLU A 63 -8.73 -0.77 -2.90
CA GLU A 63 -8.12 0.54 -3.15
C GLU A 63 -7.30 0.58 -4.45
N LEU A 64 -6.59 -0.50 -4.78
CA LEU A 64 -5.86 -0.63 -6.04
C LEU A 64 -6.82 -0.57 -7.23
N ARG A 65 -7.93 -1.30 -7.19
CA ARG A 65 -8.95 -1.25 -8.25
C ARG A 65 -9.57 0.14 -8.40
N ALA A 66 -9.82 0.83 -7.29
CA ALA A 66 -10.30 2.21 -7.33
C ALA A 66 -9.25 3.16 -7.93
N ALA A 67 -7.98 2.98 -7.60
CA ALA A 67 -6.86 3.73 -8.18
C ALA A 67 -6.76 3.48 -9.69
N ALA A 68 -6.78 2.22 -10.11
CA ALA A 68 -6.71 1.85 -11.52
C ALA A 68 -7.87 2.43 -12.33
N GLN A 69 -9.09 2.44 -11.78
CA GLN A 69 -10.24 3.08 -12.44
C GLN A 69 -10.03 4.58 -12.64
N ARG A 70 -9.44 5.28 -11.65
CA ARG A 70 -9.10 6.71 -11.79
C ARG A 70 -8.04 6.98 -12.87
N LEU A 71 -7.14 6.01 -13.09
CA LEU A 71 -6.00 6.15 -14.00
C LEU A 71 -6.31 5.70 -15.44
N ARG A 72 -7.43 5.03 -15.69
CA ARG A 72 -7.80 4.55 -17.03
C ARG A 72 -7.81 5.67 -18.05
N GLY A 73 -7.07 5.47 -19.14
CA GLY A 73 -6.95 6.45 -20.21
C GLY A 73 -6.08 7.67 -19.87
N LEU A 74 -5.54 7.75 -18.68
CA LEU A 74 -4.59 8.77 -18.28
C LEU A 74 -3.15 8.28 -18.52
N ARG A 75 -2.24 9.24 -18.78
CA ARG A 75 -0.80 8.93 -18.89
C ARG A 75 -0.05 8.98 -17.55
N VAL A 76 -0.80 8.90 -16.46
CA VAL A 76 -0.26 8.90 -15.10
C VAL A 76 -0.20 7.45 -14.63
N PRO A 77 0.96 6.93 -14.23
CA PRO A 77 1.07 5.57 -13.75
C PRO A 77 0.67 5.45 -12.27
N LEU A 78 0.19 4.26 -11.91
CA LEU A 78 0.18 3.78 -10.52
C LEU A 78 1.62 3.46 -10.12
N ASN A 79 2.16 4.17 -9.14
CA ASN A 79 3.51 4.00 -8.63
C ASN A 79 3.49 3.12 -7.37
N ILE A 80 4.19 2.02 -7.41
CA ILE A 80 4.27 1.04 -6.31
C ILE A 80 5.73 0.85 -5.90
N ALA A 81 6.07 1.12 -4.65
CA ALA A 81 7.34 0.79 -4.02
C ALA A 81 7.06 -0.24 -2.91
N MET A 82 7.38 -1.50 -3.16
CA MET A 82 7.01 -2.58 -2.25
C MET A 82 8.22 -3.47 -1.92
N TYR A 83 8.65 -3.45 -0.66
CA TYR A 83 9.81 -4.20 -0.17
C TYR A 83 9.64 -5.70 -0.42
N ALA A 84 8.75 -6.37 0.26
CA ALA A 84 8.43 -7.77 -0.01
C ALA A 84 7.06 -7.87 -0.71
N PHE A 85 7.07 -8.34 -1.95
CA PHE A 85 5.88 -8.51 -2.76
C PHE A 85 5.82 -9.95 -3.28
N THR A 86 5.13 -10.81 -2.54
CA THR A 86 4.93 -12.24 -2.85
C THR A 86 3.46 -12.64 -2.87
N ASP A 87 2.54 -11.68 -2.64
CA ASP A 87 1.11 -11.92 -2.69
C ASP A 87 0.62 -11.98 -4.12
N ARG A 88 0.09 -13.16 -4.50
CA ARG A 88 -0.33 -13.43 -5.87
C ARG A 88 -1.74 -12.90 -6.19
N ALA A 89 -2.58 -12.71 -5.17
CA ALA A 89 -3.90 -12.14 -5.38
C ALA A 89 -3.79 -10.66 -5.76
N ILE A 90 -2.93 -9.92 -5.06
CA ILE A 90 -2.62 -8.52 -5.43
C ILE A 90 -1.95 -8.47 -6.80
N ALA A 91 -0.98 -9.35 -7.10
CA ALA A 91 -0.36 -9.40 -8.42
C ALA A 91 -1.36 -9.63 -9.55
N GLN A 92 -2.33 -10.53 -9.36
CA GLN A 92 -3.38 -10.80 -10.32
C GLN A 92 -4.27 -9.57 -10.56
N VAL A 93 -4.60 -8.83 -9.50
CA VAL A 93 -5.35 -7.57 -9.62
C VAL A 93 -4.58 -6.53 -10.45
N LEU A 94 -3.27 -6.39 -10.23
CA LEU A 94 -2.45 -5.48 -11.05
C LEU A 94 -2.41 -5.89 -12.52
N VAL A 95 -2.39 -7.19 -12.83
CA VAL A 95 -2.49 -7.69 -14.21
C VAL A 95 -3.84 -7.31 -14.82
N GLU A 96 -4.94 -7.58 -14.12
CA GLU A 96 -6.29 -7.24 -14.58
C GLU A 96 -6.45 -5.72 -14.83
N ASP A 97 -5.92 -4.91 -13.93
CA ASP A 97 -5.97 -3.45 -14.03
C ASP A 97 -5.10 -2.92 -15.18
N ALA A 98 -3.94 -3.51 -15.43
CA ALA A 98 -3.09 -3.18 -16.56
C ALA A 98 -3.72 -3.56 -17.89
N ASP A 99 -4.34 -4.73 -17.97
CA ASP A 99 -5.08 -5.19 -19.15
C ASP A 99 -6.32 -4.31 -19.42
N ALA A 100 -6.88 -3.73 -18.36
CA ALA A 100 -7.94 -2.73 -18.45
C ALA A 100 -7.44 -1.31 -18.81
N GLY A 101 -6.14 -1.13 -19.02
CA GLY A 101 -5.52 0.11 -19.55
C GLY A 101 -4.84 1.00 -18.50
N ALA A 102 -4.69 0.57 -17.25
CA ALA A 102 -3.89 1.29 -16.27
C ALA A 102 -2.39 1.11 -16.56
N ALA A 103 -1.61 2.18 -16.48
CA ALA A 103 -0.16 2.10 -16.50
C ALA A 103 0.36 1.87 -15.07
N ILE A 104 1.23 0.87 -14.87
CA ILE A 104 1.70 0.46 -13.55
C ILE A 104 3.23 0.41 -13.53
N ARG A 105 3.82 0.98 -12.50
CA ARG A 105 5.26 0.90 -12.23
C ARG A 105 5.51 0.28 -10.86
N VAL A 106 6.26 -0.79 -10.80
CA VAL A 106 6.60 -1.52 -9.58
C VAL A 106 8.09 -1.41 -9.31
N TYR A 107 8.45 -0.81 -8.19
CA TYR A 107 9.82 -0.72 -7.71
C TYR A 107 10.05 -1.69 -6.56
N ARG A 108 11.00 -2.59 -6.69
CA ARG A 108 11.24 -3.70 -5.76
C ARG A 108 12.62 -3.63 -5.13
N ASP A 109 12.74 -4.21 -3.94
CA ASP A 109 14.03 -4.50 -3.32
C ASP A 109 14.72 -5.70 -3.98
N GLY A 110 16.05 -5.60 -4.14
CA GLY A 110 16.82 -6.62 -4.87
C GLY A 110 16.92 -7.96 -4.15
N GLU A 111 17.20 -7.96 -2.84
CA GLU A 111 17.27 -9.21 -2.08
C GLU A 111 15.92 -9.93 -2.00
N GLN A 112 14.84 -9.16 -1.82
CA GLN A 112 13.49 -9.72 -1.79
C GLN A 112 13.09 -10.29 -3.15
N TYR A 113 13.42 -9.58 -4.24
CA TYR A 113 13.18 -10.05 -5.60
C TYR A 113 13.95 -11.34 -5.91
N GLU A 114 15.26 -11.36 -5.66
CA GLU A 114 16.10 -12.54 -5.92
C GLU A 114 15.69 -13.73 -5.03
N GLY A 115 15.30 -13.47 -3.78
CA GLY A 115 14.77 -14.49 -2.87
C GLY A 115 13.52 -15.15 -3.43
N GLU A 116 12.57 -14.34 -3.90
CA GLU A 116 11.33 -14.83 -4.50
C GLU A 116 11.57 -15.63 -5.79
N GLU A 117 12.46 -15.15 -6.68
CA GLU A 117 12.79 -15.88 -7.90
C GLU A 117 13.43 -17.24 -7.61
N ARG A 118 14.37 -17.31 -6.64
CA ARG A 118 14.95 -18.60 -6.19
C ARG A 118 13.90 -19.54 -5.61
N ASP A 119 12.96 -19.04 -4.82
CA ASP A 119 11.90 -19.86 -4.24
C ASP A 119 10.90 -20.31 -5.33
N ALA A 120 10.57 -19.43 -6.26
CA ALA A 120 9.71 -19.77 -7.39
C ALA A 120 10.31 -20.92 -8.24
N GLU A 121 11.60 -20.82 -8.56
CA GLU A 121 12.32 -21.88 -9.27
C GLU A 121 12.35 -23.20 -8.47
N ARG A 122 12.73 -23.11 -7.17
CA ARG A 122 12.85 -24.28 -6.30
C ARG A 122 11.54 -25.04 -6.13
N TYR A 123 10.41 -24.34 -6.06
CA TYR A 123 9.11 -24.95 -5.81
C TYR A 123 8.23 -25.08 -7.06
N GLY A 124 8.75 -24.73 -8.24
CA GLY A 124 8.02 -24.79 -9.50
C GLY A 124 6.79 -23.89 -9.54
N LYS A 125 6.86 -22.71 -8.91
CA LYS A 125 5.76 -21.73 -8.82
C LYS A 125 6.12 -20.48 -9.62
N ALA A 126 5.11 -19.77 -10.13
CA ALA A 126 5.37 -18.45 -10.71
C ALA A 126 5.69 -17.43 -9.62
N SER A 127 6.76 -16.64 -9.78
CA SER A 127 6.98 -15.43 -8.99
C SER A 127 5.95 -14.34 -9.35
N VAL A 128 5.75 -13.36 -8.46
CA VAL A 128 4.90 -12.21 -8.75
C VAL A 128 5.39 -11.47 -10.01
N THR A 129 6.69 -11.24 -10.13
CA THR A 129 7.25 -10.57 -11.31
C THR A 129 7.05 -11.38 -12.59
N SER A 130 7.11 -12.71 -12.51
CA SER A 130 6.84 -13.55 -13.67
C SER A 130 5.39 -13.51 -14.15
N MET A 131 4.43 -13.19 -13.26
CA MET A 131 3.02 -12.98 -13.62
C MET A 131 2.82 -11.72 -14.47
N PHE A 132 3.72 -10.76 -14.39
CA PHE A 132 3.65 -9.51 -15.15
C PHE A 132 4.19 -9.63 -16.59
N ARG A 133 4.82 -10.75 -16.94
CA ARG A 133 5.40 -10.96 -18.27
C ARG A 133 4.32 -10.93 -19.36
N GLY A 134 4.59 -10.15 -20.40
CA GLY A 134 3.66 -9.97 -21.52
C GLY A 134 2.61 -8.86 -21.34
N HIS A 135 2.51 -8.27 -20.15
CA HIS A 135 1.63 -7.14 -19.87
C HIS A 135 2.38 -5.82 -20.05
N ASN A 136 2.31 -5.23 -21.24
CA ASN A 136 3.10 -4.07 -21.65
C ASN A 136 2.86 -2.79 -20.82
N ASN A 137 1.76 -2.75 -20.08
CA ASN A 137 1.43 -1.63 -19.20
C ASN A 137 2.03 -1.77 -17.79
N ILE A 138 2.72 -2.89 -17.48
CA ILE A 138 3.40 -3.09 -16.20
C ILE A 138 4.91 -3.02 -16.43
N HIS A 139 5.57 -2.12 -15.72
CA HIS A 139 7.02 -2.00 -15.74
C HIS A 139 7.58 -2.27 -14.36
N VAL A 140 8.59 -3.14 -14.28
CA VAL A 140 9.24 -3.48 -13.02
C VAL A 140 10.70 -3.07 -13.06
N ARG A 141 11.14 -2.36 -12.03
CA ARG A 141 12.55 -2.07 -11.76
C ARG A 141 12.91 -2.56 -10.37
N VAL A 142 14.11 -3.04 -10.26
CA VAL A 142 14.65 -3.62 -9.03
C VAL A 142 15.89 -2.82 -8.62
N LYS A 143 15.93 -2.39 -7.36
CA LYS A 143 17.15 -1.87 -6.75
C LYS A 143 18.16 -3.01 -6.67
N PRO A 144 19.46 -2.83 -6.98
CA PRO A 144 20.46 -3.89 -6.82
C PRO A 144 20.42 -4.49 -5.41
N ALA A 145 20.55 -5.80 -5.32
CA ALA A 145 20.55 -6.51 -4.04
C ALA A 145 21.65 -5.98 -3.10
N SER A 146 21.28 -5.74 -1.86
CA SER A 146 22.19 -5.27 -0.81
C SER A 146 21.62 -5.66 0.55
N ARG A 147 22.49 -6.10 1.46
CA ARG A 147 22.10 -6.44 2.84
C ARG A 147 21.89 -5.21 3.74
N VAL A 148 22.34 -4.05 3.32
CA VAL A 148 22.31 -2.82 4.11
C VAL A 148 21.55 -1.69 3.42
N ASP A 149 21.62 -1.60 2.10
CA ASP A 149 20.99 -0.52 1.32
C ASP A 149 19.64 -0.97 0.77
N LEU A 150 18.68 -1.20 1.64
CA LEU A 150 17.36 -1.74 1.29
C LEU A 150 16.46 -0.68 0.62
N MET A 151 15.55 -1.13 -0.23
CA MET A 151 14.34 -0.39 -0.58
C MET A 151 13.21 -0.87 0.32
N HIS A 152 13.04 -0.25 1.48
CA HIS A 152 12.18 -0.78 2.55
C HIS A 152 10.77 -0.17 2.60
N LEU A 153 10.35 0.56 1.56
CA LEU A 153 9.01 1.14 1.48
C LEU A 153 7.94 0.06 1.22
N LYS A 154 6.72 0.33 1.68
CA LYS A 154 5.50 -0.43 1.40
C LYS A 154 4.40 0.54 1.04
N CYS A 155 4.62 1.27 -0.05
CA CYS A 155 3.79 2.40 -0.46
C CYS A 155 3.30 2.22 -1.90
N TRP A 156 2.16 2.83 -2.19
CA TRP A 156 1.75 3.08 -3.57
C TRP A 156 0.98 4.39 -3.69
N SER A 157 0.99 4.99 -4.87
CA SER A 157 0.20 6.18 -5.16
C SER A 157 -0.27 6.22 -6.61
N ASP A 158 -1.50 6.71 -6.81
CA ASP A 158 -2.09 7.04 -8.11
C ASP A 158 -2.05 8.54 -8.43
N GLY A 159 -1.35 9.32 -7.61
CA GLY A 159 -1.27 10.78 -7.71
C GLY A 159 -2.38 11.53 -6.97
N LYS A 160 -3.37 10.81 -6.40
CA LYS A 160 -4.43 11.37 -5.55
C LYS A 160 -4.47 10.75 -4.17
N VAL A 161 -4.21 9.46 -4.12
CA VAL A 161 -4.16 8.67 -2.89
C VAL A 161 -2.75 8.15 -2.73
N LEU A 162 -2.24 8.19 -1.53
CA LEU A 162 -1.03 7.50 -1.09
C LEU A 162 -1.43 6.45 -0.05
N ARG A 163 -1.02 5.22 -0.27
CA ARG A 163 -0.97 4.17 0.75
C ARG A 163 0.43 4.09 1.30
N ASP A 164 0.57 4.13 2.60
CA ASP A 164 1.83 3.94 3.34
C ASP A 164 1.60 3.05 4.56
N GLY A 165 2.65 2.53 5.17
CA GLY A 165 2.60 1.74 6.39
C GLY A 165 3.66 0.66 6.49
N SER A 166 3.49 -0.26 7.45
CA SER A 166 4.45 -1.33 7.72
C SER A 166 4.17 -2.62 6.96
N ALA A 167 2.95 -2.82 6.46
CA ALA A 167 2.52 -4.08 5.86
C ALA A 167 3.12 -4.34 4.47
N ASN A 168 3.91 -5.40 4.36
CA ASN A 168 4.34 -5.95 3.08
C ASN A 168 3.18 -6.64 2.33
N TRP A 169 3.25 -6.68 1.00
CA TRP A 169 2.36 -7.51 0.19
C TRP A 169 2.86 -8.95 0.14
N SER A 170 2.72 -9.61 1.26
CA SER A 170 3.03 -11.01 1.46
C SER A 170 1.95 -11.66 2.32
N PRO A 171 1.71 -12.98 2.21
CA PRO A 171 0.72 -13.67 3.06
C PRO A 171 0.96 -13.47 4.55
N ALA A 172 2.20 -13.27 4.98
CA ALA A 172 2.52 -12.96 6.36
C ALA A 172 2.14 -11.50 6.71
N GLY A 173 2.55 -10.54 5.87
CA GLY A 173 2.30 -9.12 6.10
C GLY A 173 0.81 -8.74 6.05
N LEU A 174 0.04 -9.42 5.21
CA LEU A 174 -1.37 -9.11 5.00
C LEU A 174 -2.33 -9.83 5.96
N LYS A 175 -1.90 -10.97 6.56
CA LYS A 175 -2.84 -11.85 7.29
C LYS A 175 -2.35 -12.33 8.66
N ARG A 176 -1.06 -12.18 9.00
CA ARG A 176 -0.48 -12.85 10.17
C ARG A 176 0.37 -11.95 11.07
N GLN A 177 0.67 -10.74 10.64
CA GLN A 177 1.50 -9.79 11.39
C GLN A 177 0.65 -8.62 11.86
N ASP A 178 1.01 -8.06 13.01
CA ASP A 178 0.49 -6.77 13.43
C ASP A 178 1.14 -5.68 12.58
N ASN A 179 0.34 -4.93 11.85
CA ASN A 179 0.79 -3.89 10.95
C ASN A 179 -0.11 -2.65 11.06
N ASP A 180 0.41 -1.53 10.58
CA ASP A 180 -0.34 -0.33 10.30
C ASP A 180 -0.42 -0.08 8.80
N VAL A 181 -1.50 0.53 8.37
CA VAL A 181 -1.67 1.03 7.00
C VAL A 181 -2.38 2.37 7.06
N HIS A 182 -1.86 3.30 6.31
CA HIS A 182 -2.32 4.67 6.22
C HIS A 182 -2.67 5.01 4.77
N PHE A 183 -3.89 5.50 4.57
CA PHE A 183 -4.33 6.03 3.29
C PHE A 183 -4.56 7.54 3.44
N THR A 184 -3.84 8.34 2.67
CA THR A 184 -3.98 9.79 2.70
C THR A 184 -4.29 10.36 1.33
N THR A 185 -5.05 11.44 1.31
CA THR A 185 -5.28 12.29 0.13
C THR A 185 -4.63 13.66 0.28
N ASP A 186 -3.77 13.84 1.30
CA ASP A 186 -3.01 15.07 1.46
C ASP A 186 -2.11 15.30 0.24
N PRO A 187 -2.30 16.40 -0.51
CA PRO A 187 -1.56 16.63 -1.74
C PRO A 187 -0.05 16.77 -1.51
N GLN A 188 0.36 17.18 -0.33
CA GLN A 188 1.76 17.39 0.01
C GLN A 188 2.48 16.05 0.19
N GLU A 189 1.85 15.13 0.95
CA GLU A 189 2.37 13.77 1.17
C GLU A 189 2.39 12.96 -0.15
N VAL A 190 1.29 13.02 -0.91
CA VAL A 190 1.19 12.37 -2.22
C VAL A 190 2.28 12.85 -3.20
N GLN A 191 2.52 14.17 -3.27
CA GLN A 191 3.55 14.74 -4.13
C GLN A 191 4.96 14.38 -3.65
N GLU A 192 5.21 14.38 -2.34
CA GLU A 192 6.49 14.01 -1.78
C GLU A 192 6.85 12.56 -2.09
N PHE A 193 5.92 11.62 -1.88
CA PHE A 193 6.11 10.23 -2.28
C PHE A 193 6.42 10.11 -3.77
N ASN A 194 5.63 10.75 -4.64
CA ASN A 194 5.83 10.62 -6.09
C ASN A 194 7.18 11.24 -6.55
N ARG A 195 7.62 12.37 -5.97
CA ARG A 195 8.98 12.91 -6.24
C ARG A 195 10.07 11.93 -5.83
N ASN A 196 9.96 11.33 -4.63
CA ASN A 196 10.90 10.33 -4.15
C ASN A 196 10.88 9.06 -5.04
N PHE A 197 9.69 8.63 -5.43
CA PHE A 197 9.54 7.48 -6.34
C PHE A 197 10.26 7.73 -7.67
N GLU A 198 10.11 8.91 -8.30
CA GLU A 198 10.81 9.25 -9.53
C GLU A 198 12.34 9.22 -9.36
N GLN A 199 12.86 9.70 -8.23
CA GLN A 199 14.29 9.62 -7.94
C GLN A 199 14.77 8.18 -7.82
N MET A 200 14.03 7.34 -7.11
CA MET A 200 14.32 5.91 -6.98
C MET A 200 14.22 5.20 -8.33
N TRP A 201 13.15 5.44 -9.05
CA TRP A 201 12.86 4.83 -10.35
C TRP A 201 13.94 5.12 -11.39
N ASN A 202 14.48 6.33 -11.42
CA ASN A 202 15.43 6.78 -12.44
C ASN A 202 16.90 6.55 -12.08
N ARG A 203 17.21 5.82 -11.01
CA ARG A 203 18.60 5.46 -10.70
C ARG A 203 19.20 4.63 -11.83
N SER A 204 20.40 4.99 -12.26
CA SER A 204 21.12 4.29 -13.33
C SER A 204 21.53 2.86 -12.97
N THR A 205 21.61 2.57 -11.68
CA THR A 205 21.96 1.25 -11.14
C THR A 205 20.80 0.25 -11.14
N ASN A 206 19.56 0.70 -11.35
CA ASN A 206 18.39 -0.18 -11.34
C ASN A 206 18.43 -1.23 -12.45
N VAL A 207 17.99 -2.43 -12.12
CA VAL A 207 17.77 -3.50 -13.09
C VAL A 207 16.33 -3.42 -13.61
N ARG A 208 16.16 -3.43 -14.92
CA ARG A 208 14.83 -3.58 -15.55
C ARG A 208 14.56 -5.07 -15.73
N VAL A 209 13.46 -5.55 -15.18
CA VAL A 209 13.09 -6.98 -15.23
C VAL A 209 11.77 -7.22 -15.97
N GLN A 210 11.02 -6.14 -16.19
CA GLN A 210 9.79 -6.09 -16.98
C GLN A 210 9.58 -4.68 -17.56
#